data_39bf300984c37d5275994cb4387a80bf
#
_entry.id   39bf300984c37d5275994cb4387a80bf
#
_cell.length_a   1.000
_cell.length_b   1.000
_cell.length_c   1.000
_cell.angle_alpha   90.00
_cell.angle_beta   90.00
_cell.angle_gamma   90.00
#
_symmetry.space_group_name_H-M   'P 1'
#
loop_
_entity.id
_entity.type
_entity.pdbx_description
1 polymer ?
#
loop_
_entity_poly.entity_id
_entity_poly.type
_entity_poly.pdbx_seq_one_letter_code
_entity_poly.pdbx_strand_id
1 'polypeptide(L)'
;MKTRLLTLFLSMLMVLGCLTACGGSTVADTTTAATTVTEQTTTVETTKPVEMLDLIADAATEYVLVRSEEASTTIIQCVTDLRNQIKEITGASLKYETDWIKRGAEVPAQAKEIVVGTTNRPQTIAAQESIREKDFIIAYEGERLIITGGTEESTLRAVEYFIENYLDKNTKKLTVPDNLRDVIAHDYPIDGIAIAGVDIRDYQIVVPKDCDLYTYYAGVNLADFVKTNAGISLKVVTDDEPEAEYEFLIGKTNRAASATAPAMSAGQYVLGAVDKKIVMQGDSYLVGAGVGVFLNEYVKPYGVSGEQDIKNLPTTLSAQTYTFATEAKSAILMIGDGMGHNSVNLALANGLDEFVAQRLPYIGTAVTKSQSVIEGKANFTDSAAAATALATGYKTTNGYLGVSKVNKSVQNVRELADSVGAKTAVLTTDVITGATPGGFLCHHFSRSDTAILQKQVDEIIANEAIEYCKGSVGDKLIDETRVALQTISEGDNRFFIMIEEAHIDKNAHNINADQVIHTVKRYNESIAYTVQFILCHPGTALVITADHETGGITPDPTSKYGYKWTSHTSATYTEHTNKNVPIYAVGPETETFNGKDTENIDIAKFIAKIYGAEKFGQ
;
A
#
# COMPACT_ATOMS: atom_id res chain seq x y z
N MET A 1 13.72 16.42 19.40
CA MET A 1 12.99 15.64 20.45
C MET A 1 13.05 16.40 21.76
N LYS A 2 11.98 16.97 22.17
CA LYS A 2 11.56 17.66 23.41
C LYS A 2 10.92 19.00 23.04
N THR A 3 9.62 18.95 22.86
CA THR A 3 8.66 20.05 23.18
C THR A 3 7.40 19.91 22.31
N ARG A 4 6.55 18.93 22.60
CA ARG A 4 5.11 18.92 22.27
C ARG A 4 4.39 17.82 23.07
N LEU A 5 4.48 17.96 24.41
CA LEU A 5 3.63 17.19 25.33
C LEU A 5 3.26 18.12 26.48
N LEU A 6 2.42 19.11 26.20
CA LEU A 6 1.76 19.91 27.25
C LEU A 6 0.63 20.74 26.65
N THR A 7 -0.45 20.12 26.24
CA THR A 7 -1.76 20.80 26.05
C THR A 7 -2.86 19.78 25.77
N LEU A 8 -3.11 18.86 26.70
CA LEU A 8 -4.37 18.08 26.72
C LEU A 8 -4.64 17.55 28.14
N PHE A 9 -4.68 18.46 29.12
CA PHE A 9 -5.20 18.19 30.45
C PHE A 9 -5.77 19.49 31.03
N LEU A 10 -6.93 19.92 30.49
CA LEU A 10 -7.79 20.90 31.16
C LEU A 10 -9.14 21.02 30.42
N SER A 11 -9.98 20.01 30.51
CA SER A 11 -11.42 20.17 30.24
C SER A 11 -12.21 18.96 30.71
N MET A 12 -12.10 18.67 32.04
CA MET A 12 -13.03 17.73 32.66
C MET A 12 -13.17 18.09 34.14
N LEU A 13 -13.84 19.19 34.41
CA LEU A 13 -14.45 19.49 35.71
C LEU A 13 -15.39 20.68 35.54
N MET A 14 -16.67 20.42 35.44
CA MET A 14 -17.82 21.21 35.87
C MET A 14 -19.08 20.75 35.17
N VAL A 15 -19.82 19.85 35.79
CA VAL A 15 -21.27 19.96 35.99
C VAL A 15 -21.66 18.99 37.10
N LEU A 16 -21.73 19.54 38.29
CA LEU A 16 -22.47 18.90 39.40
C LEU A 16 -23.38 19.99 39.96
N GLY A 17 -24.66 19.72 40.02
CA GLY A 17 -25.56 20.51 40.85
C GLY A 17 -26.75 21.10 40.10
N CYS A 18 -27.91 20.44 40.23
CA CYS A 18 -29.09 21.01 40.89
C CYS A 18 -30.29 20.02 40.82
N LEU A 19 -30.53 19.42 41.97
CA LEU A 19 -31.81 18.81 42.35
C LEU A 19 -32.75 19.91 42.80
N THR A 20 -34.05 19.82 42.45
CA THR A 20 -35.27 20.09 43.25
C THR A 20 -36.45 20.04 42.29
N ALA A 21 -37.39 19.14 42.38
CA ALA A 21 -38.45 18.86 43.35
C ALA A 21 -39.80 19.44 42.93
N CYS A 22 -40.85 18.60 43.12
CA CYS A 22 -42.30 18.84 43.14
C CYS A 22 -43.02 18.58 41.81
N GLY A 23 -44.08 17.79 41.74
CA GLY A 23 -44.90 17.08 42.70
C GLY A 23 -46.24 16.72 42.03
N GLY A 24 -46.89 15.64 42.46
CA GLY A 24 -48.37 15.55 42.52
C GLY A 24 -49.07 14.63 41.53
N SER A 25 -49.35 13.40 42.01
CA SER A 25 -50.62 12.65 42.02
C SER A 25 -51.51 12.49 40.77
N THR A 26 -51.86 11.27 40.41
CA THR A 26 -53.07 10.58 40.87
C THR A 26 -53.14 9.12 40.40
N VAL A 27 -53.76 8.30 41.23
CA VAL A 27 -54.00 6.87 41.21
C VAL A 27 -55.01 6.44 40.14
N ALA A 28 -54.77 5.29 39.51
CA ALA A 28 -55.84 4.38 39.13
C ALA A 28 -55.36 2.92 39.14
N ASP A 29 -56.00 2.15 39.99
CA ASP A 29 -55.95 0.71 40.17
C ASP A 29 -56.39 -0.07 38.91
N THR A 30 -55.74 -1.20 38.58
CA THR A 30 -56.49 -2.46 38.35
C THR A 30 -55.58 -3.67 38.06
N THR A 31 -55.72 -4.67 38.91
CA THR A 31 -55.73 -6.14 38.73
C THR A 31 -54.57 -6.89 38.15
N THR A 32 -53.87 -7.59 39.03
CA THR A 32 -53.31 -8.95 39.09
C THR A 32 -53.41 -9.84 37.86
N ALA A 33 -52.22 -10.28 37.40
CA ALA A 33 -51.99 -11.63 36.90
C ALA A 33 -50.65 -12.12 37.40
N ALA A 34 -50.64 -13.19 38.16
CA ALA A 34 -49.46 -13.85 38.69
C ALA A 34 -48.69 -14.55 37.56
N THR A 35 -47.46 -14.14 37.33
CA THR A 35 -46.50 -14.89 36.50
C THR A 35 -45.36 -15.34 37.39
N THR A 36 -45.21 -16.65 37.46
CA THR A 36 -44.17 -17.37 38.18
C THR A 36 -42.79 -16.90 37.73
N VAL A 37 -42.06 -16.26 38.61
CA VAL A 37 -40.62 -15.93 38.40
C VAL A 37 -39.82 -17.18 38.70
N THR A 38 -39.25 -17.78 37.64
CA THR A 38 -38.19 -18.78 37.79
C THR A 38 -36.92 -18.01 38.13
N GLU A 39 -36.41 -18.17 39.34
CA GLU A 39 -35.09 -17.71 39.71
C GLU A 39 -34.05 -18.41 38.83
N GLN A 40 -33.51 -17.69 37.85
CA GLN A 40 -32.23 -18.04 37.24
C GLN A 40 -31.14 -17.74 38.27
N THR A 41 -30.62 -18.78 38.87
CA THR A 41 -29.37 -18.75 39.63
C THR A 41 -28.25 -18.38 38.68
N THR A 42 -27.84 -17.12 38.65
CA THR A 42 -26.59 -16.68 38.05
C THR A 42 -25.48 -17.26 38.91
N THR A 43 -24.84 -18.32 38.41
CA THR A 43 -23.55 -18.77 38.94
C THR A 43 -22.56 -17.63 38.73
N VAL A 44 -22.22 -16.93 39.79
CA VAL A 44 -21.06 -16.04 39.82
C VAL A 44 -19.85 -16.96 39.68
N GLU A 45 -19.23 -16.98 38.49
CA GLU A 45 -17.88 -17.53 38.36
C GLU A 45 -16.99 -16.74 39.30
N THR A 46 -16.54 -17.40 40.37
CA THR A 46 -15.49 -16.86 41.23
C THR A 46 -14.23 -16.79 40.39
N THR A 47 -13.91 -15.62 39.87
CA THR A 47 -12.62 -15.37 39.22
C THR A 47 -11.52 -15.66 40.23
N LYS A 48 -10.63 -16.61 39.89
CA LYS A 48 -9.43 -16.92 40.67
C LYS A 48 -8.65 -15.59 40.87
N PRO A 49 -8.16 -15.29 42.09
CA PRO A 49 -7.34 -14.10 42.30
C PRO A 49 -6.15 -14.12 41.32
N VAL A 50 -5.90 -12.99 40.67
CA VAL A 50 -4.74 -12.82 39.79
C VAL A 50 -3.46 -12.91 40.61
N GLU A 51 -2.57 -13.83 40.23
CA GLU A 51 -1.28 -14.01 40.88
C GLU A 51 -0.19 -13.23 40.11
N MET A 52 0.64 -12.46 40.83
CA MET A 52 1.78 -11.79 40.23
C MET A 52 2.99 -12.69 40.24
N LEU A 53 3.58 -12.92 39.07
CA LEU A 53 4.69 -13.83 38.84
C LEU A 53 5.98 -13.02 38.62
N ASP A 54 6.99 -13.26 39.44
CA ASP A 54 8.33 -12.71 39.24
C ASP A 54 9.08 -13.60 38.22
N LEU A 55 9.19 -13.18 36.97
CA LEU A 55 9.94 -13.88 35.92
C LEU A 55 11.44 -13.62 36.04
N ILE A 56 11.81 -12.42 36.55
CA ILE A 56 13.18 -12.01 36.87
C ILE A 56 13.16 -11.31 38.21
N ALA A 57 13.93 -11.81 39.18
CA ALA A 57 14.12 -11.20 40.48
C ALA A 57 15.55 -11.49 41.00
N ASP A 58 16.07 -10.62 41.87
CA ASP A 58 17.36 -10.77 42.54
C ASP A 58 18.52 -11.05 41.55
N ALA A 59 18.49 -10.39 40.38
CA ALA A 59 19.43 -10.58 39.28
C ALA A 59 19.52 -12.04 38.74
N ALA A 60 18.48 -12.85 38.94
CA ALA A 60 18.38 -14.24 38.49
C ALA A 60 17.09 -14.50 37.71
N THR A 61 17.15 -15.47 36.80
CA THR A 61 16.00 -15.95 36.03
C THR A 61 16.25 -17.38 35.51
N GLU A 62 15.18 -18.16 35.40
CA GLU A 62 15.18 -19.44 34.69
C GLU A 62 14.67 -19.30 33.25
N TYR A 63 14.19 -18.11 32.88
CA TYR A 63 13.66 -17.85 31.54
C TYR A 63 14.77 -17.76 30.50
N VAL A 64 14.45 -18.25 29.29
CA VAL A 64 15.30 -18.18 28.10
C VAL A 64 14.66 -17.22 27.11
N LEU A 65 15.43 -16.33 26.52
CA LEU A 65 14.96 -15.44 25.46
C LEU A 65 14.98 -16.18 24.11
N VAL A 66 13.83 -16.26 23.43
CA VAL A 66 13.65 -17.05 22.21
C VAL A 66 13.14 -16.17 21.08
N ARG A 67 13.74 -16.33 19.90
CA ARG A 67 13.26 -15.77 18.62
C ARG A 67 13.18 -16.84 17.54
N SER A 68 12.58 -16.52 16.39
CA SER A 68 12.67 -17.40 15.23
C SER A 68 14.11 -17.59 14.75
N GLU A 69 14.43 -18.79 14.29
CA GLU A 69 15.68 -19.08 13.57
C GLU A 69 15.76 -18.28 12.26
N GLU A 70 14.60 -18.09 11.59
CA GLU A 70 14.45 -17.36 10.34
C GLU A 70 14.17 -15.85 10.52
N ALA A 71 14.35 -15.31 11.74
CA ALA A 71 14.11 -13.90 12.03
C ALA A 71 15.00 -12.98 11.17
N SER A 72 14.43 -11.85 10.73
CA SER A 72 15.17 -10.80 10.03
C SER A 72 16.31 -10.22 10.87
N THR A 73 17.26 -9.55 10.22
CA THR A 73 18.33 -8.82 10.91
C THR A 73 17.79 -7.76 11.88
N THR A 74 16.69 -7.13 11.55
CA THR A 74 16.01 -6.13 12.39
C THR A 74 15.50 -6.75 13.69
N ILE A 75 14.78 -7.88 13.59
CA ILE A 75 14.30 -8.60 14.78
C ILE A 75 15.46 -9.16 15.60
N ILE A 76 16.52 -9.68 14.96
CA ILE A 76 17.72 -10.16 15.67
C ILE A 76 18.35 -9.03 16.49
N GLN A 77 18.48 -7.83 15.90
CA GLN A 77 19.03 -6.66 16.60
C GLN A 77 18.10 -6.25 17.76
N CYS A 78 16.81 -6.11 17.50
CA CYS A 78 15.82 -5.77 18.53
C CYS A 78 15.85 -6.69 19.74
N VAL A 79 15.91 -8.02 19.52
CA VAL A 79 15.98 -9.02 20.60
C VAL A 79 17.33 -8.94 21.34
N THR A 80 18.40 -8.62 20.64
CA THR A 80 19.72 -8.40 21.25
C THR A 80 19.69 -7.17 22.17
N ASP A 81 19.07 -6.10 21.72
CA ASP A 81 18.93 -4.85 22.50
C ASP A 81 18.01 -5.05 23.70
N LEU A 82 16.89 -5.75 23.54
CA LEU A 82 16.02 -6.16 24.64
C LEU A 82 16.80 -6.94 25.72
N ARG A 83 17.60 -7.93 25.31
CA ARG A 83 18.44 -8.71 26.24
C ARG A 83 19.42 -7.83 27.03
N ASN A 84 20.05 -6.88 26.35
CA ASN A 84 20.99 -5.95 26.97
C ASN A 84 20.28 -5.01 27.96
N GLN A 85 19.10 -4.49 27.62
CA GLN A 85 18.31 -3.66 28.50
C GLN A 85 17.78 -4.41 29.72
N ILE A 86 17.31 -5.65 29.55
CA ILE A 86 16.94 -6.51 30.69
C ILE A 86 18.13 -6.69 31.63
N LYS A 87 19.32 -6.97 31.10
CA LYS A 87 20.53 -7.10 31.93
C LYS A 87 20.91 -5.80 32.64
N GLU A 88 20.82 -4.66 31.95
CA GLU A 88 21.12 -3.35 32.52
C GLU A 88 20.17 -3.01 33.68
N ILE A 89 18.87 -3.26 33.48
CA ILE A 89 17.83 -2.90 34.45
C ILE A 89 17.81 -3.86 35.64
N THR A 90 17.83 -5.17 35.37
CA THR A 90 17.60 -6.20 36.41
C THR A 90 18.87 -6.84 36.95
N GLY A 91 19.99 -6.75 36.24
CA GLY A 91 21.23 -7.47 36.51
C GLY A 91 21.22 -8.93 36.00
N ALA A 92 20.10 -9.48 35.58
CA ALA A 92 19.97 -10.86 35.12
C ALA A 92 20.52 -11.04 33.70
N SER A 93 21.27 -12.11 33.49
CA SER A 93 21.77 -12.50 32.17
C SER A 93 20.92 -13.63 31.59
N LEU A 94 20.05 -13.32 30.63
CA LEU A 94 19.21 -14.28 29.91
C LEU A 94 20.06 -15.14 28.96
N LYS A 95 19.81 -16.46 28.96
CA LYS A 95 20.19 -17.29 27.82
C LYS A 95 19.43 -16.83 26.58
N TYR A 96 20.03 -17.03 25.43
CA TYR A 96 19.49 -16.61 24.15
C TYR A 96 19.50 -17.78 23.17
N GLU A 97 18.34 -18.15 22.65
CA GLU A 97 18.15 -19.32 21.79
C GLU A 97 17.25 -18.95 20.61
N THR A 98 17.25 -19.80 19.59
CA THR A 98 16.27 -19.76 18.51
C THR A 98 15.14 -20.76 18.79
N ASP A 99 14.07 -20.66 18.05
CA ASP A 99 12.94 -21.58 18.14
C ASP A 99 13.20 -22.93 17.45
N TRP A 100 14.44 -23.16 16.98
CA TRP A 100 14.84 -24.43 16.34
C TRP A 100 14.53 -25.63 17.22
N ILE A 101 13.95 -26.65 16.62
CA ILE A 101 13.71 -27.95 17.25
C ILE A 101 14.26 -29.06 16.36
N LYS A 102 14.78 -30.12 17.02
CA LYS A 102 15.27 -31.29 16.30
C LYS A 102 14.13 -31.94 15.50
N ARG A 103 14.43 -32.36 14.26
CA ARG A 103 13.45 -33.04 13.40
C ARG A 103 12.79 -34.24 14.13
N GLY A 104 11.47 -34.21 14.23
CA GLY A 104 10.66 -35.23 14.91
C GLY A 104 10.52 -35.05 16.43
N ALA A 105 11.04 -33.96 17.00
CA ALA A 105 10.74 -33.55 18.37
C ALA A 105 9.49 -32.63 18.36
N GLU A 106 8.75 -32.69 19.46
CA GLU A 106 7.59 -31.80 19.67
C GLU A 106 8.02 -30.53 20.43
N VAL A 107 7.35 -29.40 20.15
CA VAL A 107 7.50 -28.19 20.95
C VAL A 107 6.90 -28.46 22.33
N PRO A 108 7.64 -28.24 23.44
CA PRO A 108 7.08 -28.43 24.78
C PRO A 108 5.82 -27.57 24.98
N ALA A 109 4.77 -28.12 25.55
CA ALA A 109 3.53 -27.39 25.84
C ALA A 109 3.75 -26.23 26.83
N GLN A 110 4.69 -26.43 27.79
CA GLN A 110 5.09 -25.41 28.77
C GLN A 110 6.61 -25.28 28.78
N ALA A 111 7.11 -24.06 28.83
CA ALA A 111 8.54 -23.76 28.97
C ALA A 111 8.72 -22.33 29.48
N LYS A 112 9.70 -22.09 30.32
CA LYS A 112 10.06 -20.76 30.82
C LYS A 112 10.81 -19.98 29.73
N GLU A 113 10.04 -19.42 28.81
CA GLU A 113 10.55 -18.67 27.65
C GLU A 113 9.99 -17.25 27.61
N ILE A 114 10.82 -16.28 27.24
CA ILE A 114 10.42 -14.97 26.77
C ILE A 114 10.54 -15.01 25.26
N VAL A 115 9.41 -15.06 24.57
CA VAL A 115 9.33 -15.30 23.11
C VAL A 115 9.06 -13.99 22.40
N VAL A 116 9.88 -13.62 21.43
CA VAL A 116 9.77 -12.37 20.69
C VAL A 116 9.55 -12.63 19.21
N GLY A 117 8.47 -12.02 18.68
CA GLY A 117 8.09 -12.09 17.27
C GLY A 117 7.48 -13.44 16.88
N THR A 118 7.42 -13.71 15.58
CA THR A 118 6.87 -14.93 15.01
C THR A 118 7.78 -16.11 15.29
N THR A 119 7.29 -17.13 15.97
CA THR A 119 8.02 -18.36 16.27
C THR A 119 7.14 -19.59 16.04
N ASN A 120 7.73 -20.76 16.08
CA ASN A 120 7.00 -22.04 15.98
C ASN A 120 6.30 -22.46 17.30
N ARG A 121 6.23 -21.60 18.29
CA ARG A 121 5.53 -21.87 19.56
C ARG A 121 4.02 -21.73 19.35
N PRO A 122 3.19 -22.75 19.69
CA PRO A 122 1.74 -22.69 19.49
C PRO A 122 1.08 -21.45 20.11
N GLN A 123 1.54 -21.02 21.29
CA GLN A 123 1.01 -19.83 21.97
C GLN A 123 1.31 -18.54 21.20
N THR A 124 2.50 -18.44 20.58
CA THR A 124 2.83 -17.28 19.73
C THR A 124 1.97 -17.24 18.48
N ILE A 125 1.76 -18.41 17.85
CA ILE A 125 0.89 -18.52 16.66
C ILE A 125 -0.53 -18.09 17.03
N ALA A 126 -1.11 -18.64 18.11
CA ALA A 126 -2.44 -18.28 18.58
C ALA A 126 -2.56 -16.80 18.99
N ALA A 127 -1.51 -16.22 19.58
CA ALA A 127 -1.47 -14.80 19.91
C ALA A 127 -1.51 -13.93 18.64
N GLN A 128 -0.74 -14.25 17.62
CA GLN A 128 -0.73 -13.52 16.35
C GLN A 128 -2.04 -13.65 15.58
N GLU A 129 -2.66 -14.83 15.55
CA GLU A 129 -3.96 -15.05 14.92
C GLU A 129 -5.10 -14.25 15.60
N SER A 130 -4.91 -13.84 16.86
CA SER A 130 -5.90 -13.10 17.63
C SER A 130 -5.84 -11.58 17.47
N ILE A 131 -4.83 -11.05 16.78
CA ILE A 131 -4.59 -9.62 16.59
C ILE A 131 -4.60 -9.24 15.10
N ARG A 132 -4.77 -7.97 14.82
CA ARG A 132 -4.67 -7.42 13.46
C ARG A 132 -3.21 -7.06 13.12
N GLU A 133 -2.92 -6.79 11.86
CA GLU A 133 -1.56 -6.62 11.35
C GLU A 133 -0.70 -5.59 12.09
N LYS A 134 -1.24 -4.40 12.36
CA LYS A 134 -0.50 -3.34 13.06
C LYS A 134 -0.71 -3.37 14.58
N ASP A 135 -1.54 -4.29 15.11
CA ASP A 135 -1.69 -4.50 16.54
C ASP A 135 -0.49 -5.26 17.09
N PHE A 136 -0.30 -5.18 18.42
CA PHE A 136 0.64 -6.04 19.11
C PHE A 136 0.10 -6.53 20.44
N ILE A 137 0.70 -7.59 20.95
CA ILE A 137 0.24 -8.27 22.17
C ILE A 137 1.43 -8.62 23.07
N ILE A 138 1.22 -8.40 24.37
CA ILE A 138 2.04 -8.95 25.46
C ILE A 138 1.14 -9.93 26.21
N ALA A 139 1.52 -11.21 26.25
CA ALA A 139 0.72 -12.24 26.90
C ALA A 139 1.58 -13.23 27.69
N TYR A 140 0.98 -13.84 28.71
CA TYR A 140 1.63 -14.91 29.48
C TYR A 140 0.77 -16.16 29.41
N GLU A 141 1.30 -17.21 28.79
CA GLU A 141 0.59 -18.47 28.59
C GLU A 141 1.55 -19.66 28.53
N GLY A 142 1.24 -20.75 29.24
CA GLY A 142 2.06 -21.97 29.25
C GLY A 142 3.50 -21.75 29.73
N GLU A 143 3.68 -20.91 30.75
CA GLU A 143 4.97 -20.44 31.27
C GLU A 143 5.80 -19.64 30.24
N ARG A 144 5.17 -19.12 29.17
CA ARG A 144 5.80 -18.26 28.18
C ARG A 144 5.30 -16.84 28.30
N LEU A 145 6.21 -15.89 28.34
CA LEU A 145 5.93 -14.50 28.09
C LEU A 145 6.09 -14.24 26.58
N ILE A 146 5.00 -13.85 25.93
CA ILE A 146 4.91 -13.65 24.49
C ILE A 146 4.92 -12.14 24.23
N ILE A 147 5.81 -11.67 23.36
CA ILE A 147 5.95 -10.28 22.92
C ILE A 147 5.94 -10.31 21.40
N THR A 148 4.80 -10.03 20.77
CA THR A 148 4.67 -10.14 19.31
C THR A 148 3.68 -9.13 18.74
N GLY A 149 3.84 -8.83 17.47
CA GLY A 149 2.89 -8.07 16.66
C GLY A 149 2.43 -8.83 15.43
N GLY A 150 1.43 -8.34 14.74
CA GLY A 150 0.98 -8.92 13.48
C GLY A 150 1.99 -8.72 12.33
N THR A 151 2.91 -7.73 12.46
CA THR A 151 4.02 -7.48 11.53
C THR A 151 5.35 -7.37 12.29
N GLU A 152 6.45 -7.28 11.55
CA GLU A 152 7.77 -6.98 12.12
C GLU A 152 7.77 -5.62 12.83
N GLU A 153 7.23 -4.57 12.20
CA GLU A 153 7.15 -3.22 12.78
C GLU A 153 6.32 -3.20 14.07
N SER A 154 5.15 -3.83 14.09
CA SER A 154 4.35 -3.93 15.31
C SER A 154 5.01 -4.79 16.39
N THR A 155 5.85 -5.76 16.02
CA THR A 155 6.70 -6.50 16.97
C THR A 155 7.77 -5.61 17.60
N LEU A 156 8.41 -4.72 16.84
CA LEU A 156 9.37 -3.74 17.41
C LEU A 156 8.67 -2.83 18.43
N ARG A 157 7.50 -2.33 18.10
CA ARG A 157 6.67 -1.53 19.02
C ARG A 157 6.25 -2.31 20.25
N ALA A 158 5.94 -3.62 20.11
CA ALA A 158 5.64 -4.49 21.25
C ALA A 158 6.83 -4.58 22.23
N VAL A 159 8.05 -4.70 21.70
CA VAL A 159 9.27 -4.75 22.53
C VAL A 159 9.52 -3.40 23.24
N GLU A 160 9.36 -2.28 22.54
CA GLU A 160 9.49 -0.95 23.15
C GLU A 160 8.47 -0.74 24.28
N TYR A 161 7.20 -1.03 24.00
CA TYR A 161 6.12 -0.97 24.99
C TYR A 161 6.38 -1.87 26.19
N PHE A 162 6.86 -3.11 25.95
CA PHE A 162 7.22 -4.03 27.01
C PHE A 162 8.32 -3.47 27.92
N ILE A 163 9.39 -2.92 27.36
CA ILE A 163 10.48 -2.33 28.10
C ILE A 163 9.99 -1.16 29.00
N GLU A 164 9.10 -0.33 28.47
CA GLU A 164 8.58 0.83 29.18
C GLU A 164 7.61 0.46 30.32
N ASN A 165 6.79 -0.57 30.14
CA ASN A 165 5.65 -0.85 31.00
C ASN A 165 5.82 -2.05 31.93
N TYR A 166 6.72 -2.99 31.61
CA TYR A 166 6.87 -4.23 32.38
C TYR A 166 8.25 -4.39 33.04
N LEU A 167 9.28 -3.67 32.60
CA LEU A 167 10.59 -3.67 33.25
C LEU A 167 10.69 -2.55 34.29
N ASP A 168 10.55 -2.90 35.56
CA ASP A 168 10.62 -1.91 36.65
C ASP A 168 12.08 -1.59 37.04
N LYS A 169 12.50 -0.39 36.67
CA LYS A 169 13.84 0.15 36.99
C LYS A 169 14.08 0.34 38.49
N ASN A 170 13.02 0.51 39.28
CA ASN A 170 13.14 0.77 40.74
C ASN A 170 13.30 -0.54 41.52
N THR A 171 12.44 -1.52 41.24
CA THR A 171 12.52 -2.82 41.91
C THR A 171 13.54 -3.76 41.27
N LYS A 172 13.98 -3.44 40.03
CA LYS A 172 14.88 -4.27 39.21
C LYS A 172 14.31 -5.66 38.93
N LYS A 173 13.01 -5.76 38.76
CA LYS A 173 12.26 -6.98 38.51
C LYS A 173 11.54 -6.96 37.18
N LEU A 174 11.24 -8.15 36.67
CA LEU A 174 10.21 -8.39 35.67
C LEU A 174 9.10 -9.19 36.34
N THR A 175 7.98 -8.55 36.56
CA THR A 175 6.80 -9.15 37.21
C THR A 175 5.59 -8.99 36.30
N VAL A 176 4.86 -10.09 36.07
CA VAL A 176 3.66 -10.10 35.23
C VAL A 176 2.51 -10.81 35.92
N PRO A 177 1.23 -10.46 35.65
CA PRO A 177 0.11 -11.25 36.12
C PRO A 177 0.05 -12.60 35.41
N ASP A 178 -0.42 -13.65 36.10
CA ASP A 178 -0.51 -15.03 35.57
C ASP A 178 -1.54 -15.16 34.41
N ASN A 179 -2.42 -14.18 34.28
CA ASN A 179 -3.42 -14.05 33.21
C ASN A 179 -3.13 -12.88 32.25
N LEU A 180 -1.87 -12.43 32.15
CA LEU A 180 -1.52 -11.32 31.29
C LEU A 180 -1.97 -11.56 29.86
N ARG A 181 -2.77 -10.64 29.34
CA ARG A 181 -3.13 -10.53 27.92
C ARG A 181 -3.42 -9.07 27.60
N ASP A 182 -2.36 -8.35 27.27
CA ASP A 182 -2.40 -6.92 26.96
C ASP A 182 -2.29 -6.74 25.44
N VAL A 183 -3.42 -6.38 24.81
CA VAL A 183 -3.52 -6.16 23.37
C VAL A 183 -3.57 -4.65 23.13
N ILE A 184 -2.58 -4.13 22.44
CA ILE A 184 -2.52 -2.73 22.05
C ILE A 184 -2.92 -2.64 20.58
N ALA A 185 -4.16 -2.18 20.38
CA ALA A 185 -4.73 -2.01 19.06
C ALA A 185 -4.14 -0.78 18.35
N HIS A 186 -3.90 -0.93 17.05
CA HIS A 186 -3.65 0.21 16.18
C HIS A 186 -4.97 0.95 15.89
N ASP A 187 -4.90 2.26 15.70
CA ASP A 187 -6.04 3.09 15.32
C ASP A 187 -6.28 2.95 13.80
N TYR A 188 -7.06 1.93 13.43
CA TYR A 188 -7.41 1.71 12.03
C TYR A 188 -8.55 2.65 11.61
N PRO A 189 -8.55 3.13 10.35
CA PRO A 189 -9.67 3.88 9.80
C PRO A 189 -11.02 3.14 9.87
N ILE A 190 -10.97 1.79 9.89
CA ILE A 190 -12.14 0.91 9.94
C ILE A 190 -11.93 -0.14 11.03
N ASP A 191 -12.83 -0.17 12.03
CA ASP A 191 -12.71 -1.11 13.16
C ASP A 191 -13.04 -2.56 12.80
N GLY A 192 -13.95 -2.78 11.86
CA GLY A 192 -14.35 -4.10 11.40
C GLY A 192 -15.33 -4.02 10.25
N ILE A 193 -15.56 -5.15 9.58
CA ILE A 193 -16.46 -5.27 8.44
C ILE A 193 -17.22 -6.58 8.59
N ALA A 194 -18.57 -6.50 8.57
CA ALA A 194 -19.44 -7.64 8.46
C ALA A 194 -20.41 -7.45 7.28
N ILE A 195 -20.86 -8.53 6.68
CA ILE A 195 -21.84 -8.51 5.58
C ILE A 195 -23.01 -9.42 5.98
N ALA A 196 -24.16 -8.83 6.19
CA ALA A 196 -25.37 -9.52 6.66
C ALA A 196 -25.13 -10.38 7.92
N GLY A 197 -24.34 -9.84 8.87
CA GLY A 197 -23.98 -10.47 10.14
C GLY A 197 -22.81 -11.44 10.08
N VAL A 198 -22.17 -11.61 8.93
CA VAL A 198 -20.99 -12.48 8.75
C VAL A 198 -19.73 -11.64 8.70
N ASP A 199 -18.75 -11.94 9.56
CA ASP A 199 -17.45 -11.26 9.57
C ASP A 199 -16.74 -11.43 8.24
N ILE A 200 -16.12 -10.36 7.73
CA ILE A 200 -15.39 -10.42 6.47
C ILE A 200 -14.21 -11.43 6.49
N ARG A 201 -13.71 -11.80 7.68
CA ARG A 201 -12.65 -12.83 7.84
C ARG A 201 -13.11 -14.21 7.39
N ASP A 202 -14.41 -14.47 7.36
CA ASP A 202 -14.98 -15.72 6.87
C ASP A 202 -15.06 -15.79 5.34
N TYR A 203 -14.79 -14.67 4.66
CA TYR A 203 -14.78 -14.59 3.20
C TYR A 203 -13.39 -14.86 2.62
N GLN A 204 -13.36 -15.49 1.45
CA GLN A 204 -12.20 -15.49 0.56
C GLN A 204 -12.51 -14.76 -0.75
N ILE A 205 -11.48 -14.26 -1.42
CA ILE A 205 -11.60 -13.60 -2.72
C ILE A 205 -11.26 -14.63 -3.79
N VAL A 206 -12.14 -14.81 -4.76
CA VAL A 206 -12.00 -15.79 -5.85
C VAL A 206 -11.92 -15.08 -7.18
N VAL A 207 -10.87 -15.38 -7.95
CA VAL A 207 -10.67 -14.93 -9.33
C VAL A 207 -10.63 -16.15 -10.27
N PRO A 208 -10.94 -16.01 -11.57
CA PRO A 208 -10.74 -17.12 -12.50
C PRO A 208 -9.28 -17.55 -12.59
N LYS A 209 -9.01 -18.85 -12.71
CA LYS A 209 -7.66 -19.41 -12.80
C LYS A 209 -6.81 -18.78 -13.91
N ASP A 210 -7.41 -18.62 -15.08
CA ASP A 210 -6.75 -18.08 -16.27
C ASP A 210 -7.21 -16.63 -16.55
N CYS A 211 -7.36 -15.80 -15.49
CA CYS A 211 -7.79 -14.42 -15.63
C CYS A 211 -6.66 -13.51 -16.15
N ASP A 212 -7.06 -12.38 -16.73
CA ASP A 212 -6.13 -11.31 -17.09
C ASP A 212 -5.61 -10.57 -15.84
N LEU A 213 -4.58 -9.75 -16.03
CA LEU A 213 -3.94 -8.99 -14.93
C LEU A 213 -4.93 -8.04 -14.22
N TYR A 214 -5.85 -7.43 -14.95
CA TYR A 214 -6.85 -6.54 -14.34
C TYR A 214 -7.76 -7.29 -13.37
N THR A 215 -8.23 -8.47 -13.78
CA THR A 215 -9.09 -9.31 -12.93
C THR A 215 -8.34 -9.78 -11.68
N TYR A 216 -7.10 -10.24 -11.83
CA TYR A 216 -6.28 -10.65 -10.70
C TYR A 216 -6.04 -9.49 -9.71
N TYR A 217 -5.60 -8.34 -10.23
CA TYR A 217 -5.31 -7.19 -9.37
C TYR A 217 -6.54 -6.47 -8.83
N ALA A 218 -7.74 -6.67 -9.40
CA ALA A 218 -8.97 -6.24 -8.76
C ALA A 218 -9.19 -6.98 -7.42
N GLY A 219 -8.94 -8.30 -7.40
CA GLY A 219 -8.98 -9.11 -6.18
C GLY A 219 -7.92 -8.69 -5.16
N VAL A 220 -6.69 -8.47 -5.63
CA VAL A 220 -5.59 -8.01 -4.77
C VAL A 220 -5.88 -6.63 -4.17
N ASN A 221 -6.45 -5.69 -4.94
CA ASN A 221 -6.83 -4.36 -4.42
C ASN A 221 -7.90 -4.44 -3.33
N LEU A 222 -8.88 -5.34 -3.43
CA LEU A 222 -9.84 -5.58 -2.34
C LEU A 222 -9.14 -6.08 -1.08
N ALA A 223 -8.25 -7.07 -1.23
CA ALA A 223 -7.48 -7.60 -0.09
C ALA A 223 -6.60 -6.53 0.55
N ASP A 224 -5.85 -5.77 -0.25
CA ASP A 224 -4.95 -4.73 0.23
C ASP A 224 -5.70 -3.59 0.92
N PHE A 225 -6.85 -3.17 0.38
CA PHE A 225 -7.67 -2.14 1.03
C PHE A 225 -8.15 -2.59 2.42
N VAL A 226 -8.69 -3.80 2.52
CA VAL A 226 -9.19 -4.34 3.80
C VAL A 226 -8.04 -4.52 4.79
N LYS A 227 -6.88 -4.98 4.32
CA LYS A 227 -5.67 -5.11 5.12
C LYS A 227 -5.18 -3.76 5.65
N THR A 228 -5.08 -2.75 4.81
CA THR A 228 -4.57 -1.43 5.19
C THR A 228 -5.52 -0.70 6.14
N ASN A 229 -6.82 -0.71 5.83
CA ASN A 229 -7.80 0.13 6.53
C ASN A 229 -8.47 -0.55 7.73
N ALA A 230 -8.51 -1.90 7.77
CA ALA A 230 -9.11 -2.67 8.86
C ALA A 230 -8.13 -3.66 9.54
N GLY A 231 -6.91 -3.82 9.02
CA GLY A 231 -5.91 -4.77 9.54
C GLY A 231 -6.30 -6.24 9.34
N ILE A 232 -7.19 -6.55 8.41
CA ILE A 232 -7.70 -7.89 8.14
C ILE A 232 -7.14 -8.41 6.82
N SER A 233 -6.47 -9.55 6.87
CA SER A 233 -5.93 -10.21 5.68
C SER A 233 -6.96 -11.17 5.06
N LEU A 234 -7.32 -10.95 3.80
CA LEU A 234 -8.16 -11.84 3.00
C LEU A 234 -7.32 -12.66 2.03
N LYS A 235 -7.68 -13.94 1.86
CA LYS A 235 -7.01 -14.80 0.87
C LYS A 235 -7.56 -14.51 -0.52
N VAL A 236 -6.66 -14.35 -1.51
CA VAL A 236 -7.00 -14.34 -2.93
C VAL A 236 -6.64 -15.72 -3.48
N VAL A 237 -7.63 -16.42 -4.01
CA VAL A 237 -7.51 -17.77 -4.57
C VAL A 237 -8.08 -17.81 -5.97
N THR A 238 -7.72 -18.83 -6.72
CA THR A 238 -8.29 -19.08 -8.05
C THR A 238 -9.51 -20.03 -7.96
N ASP A 239 -10.38 -19.99 -8.95
CA ASP A 239 -11.64 -20.71 -8.93
C ASP A 239 -11.52 -22.23 -9.15
N ASP A 240 -10.32 -22.79 -9.34
CA ASP A 240 -10.03 -24.22 -9.26
C ASP A 240 -9.82 -24.71 -7.82
N GLU A 241 -9.67 -23.80 -6.85
CA GLU A 241 -9.70 -24.14 -5.42
C GLU A 241 -11.13 -24.52 -4.97
N PRO A 242 -11.28 -25.32 -3.89
CA PRO A 242 -12.57 -25.69 -3.34
C PRO A 242 -13.44 -24.48 -3.02
N GLU A 243 -14.74 -24.59 -3.33
CA GLU A 243 -15.71 -23.55 -3.02
C GLU A 243 -15.89 -23.40 -1.50
N ALA A 244 -15.68 -22.15 -0.99
CA ALA A 244 -15.97 -21.80 0.39
C ALA A 244 -17.43 -21.36 0.55
N GLU A 245 -17.91 -21.31 1.79
CA GLU A 245 -19.29 -20.86 2.07
C GLU A 245 -19.50 -19.40 1.70
N TYR A 246 -18.52 -18.54 2.02
CA TYR A 246 -18.56 -17.10 1.77
C TYR A 246 -17.42 -16.68 0.81
N GLU A 247 -17.75 -16.07 -0.32
CA GLU A 247 -16.77 -15.69 -1.32
C GLU A 247 -17.10 -14.33 -1.97
N PHE A 248 -16.06 -13.53 -2.22
CA PHE A 248 -16.09 -12.45 -3.20
C PHE A 248 -15.70 -13.02 -4.56
N LEU A 249 -16.60 -13.00 -5.52
CA LEU A 249 -16.40 -13.53 -6.87
C LEU A 249 -16.05 -12.39 -7.83
N ILE A 250 -14.77 -12.25 -8.18
CA ILE A 250 -14.29 -11.16 -9.03
C ILE A 250 -14.01 -11.67 -10.44
N GLY A 251 -14.66 -11.04 -11.42
CA GLY A 251 -14.65 -11.50 -12.80
C GLY A 251 -15.58 -12.69 -13.02
N LYS A 252 -15.39 -13.39 -14.13
CA LYS A 252 -16.24 -14.52 -14.53
C LYS A 252 -15.67 -15.84 -14.00
N THR A 253 -15.87 -16.11 -12.72
CA THR A 253 -15.45 -17.35 -12.07
C THR A 253 -16.34 -18.53 -12.48
N ASN A 254 -15.89 -19.77 -12.23
CA ASN A 254 -16.66 -20.99 -12.45
C ASN A 254 -17.77 -21.24 -11.42
N ARG A 255 -17.96 -20.35 -10.44
CA ARG A 255 -19.01 -20.45 -9.41
C ARG A 255 -20.40 -20.17 -10.02
N ALA A 256 -21.41 -20.92 -9.59
CA ALA A 256 -22.79 -20.77 -10.09
C ALA A 256 -23.33 -19.34 -9.94
N ALA A 257 -23.05 -18.68 -8.82
CA ALA A 257 -23.46 -17.30 -8.56
C ALA A 257 -22.85 -16.31 -9.59
N SER A 258 -21.60 -16.49 -10.00
CA SER A 258 -20.95 -15.67 -11.02
C SER A 258 -21.64 -15.73 -12.38
N ALA A 259 -22.19 -16.89 -12.74
CA ALA A 259 -22.91 -17.09 -14.01
C ALA A 259 -24.28 -16.38 -14.08
N THR A 260 -24.82 -15.89 -12.95
CA THR A 260 -26.10 -15.17 -12.91
C THR A 260 -25.98 -13.68 -13.28
N ALA A 261 -24.75 -13.17 -13.45
CA ALA A 261 -24.52 -11.80 -13.85
C ALA A 261 -25.06 -11.54 -15.27
N PRO A 262 -25.76 -10.41 -15.50
CA PRO A 262 -26.25 -10.07 -16.84
C PRO A 262 -25.10 -9.73 -17.79
N ALA A 263 -25.39 -9.77 -19.09
CA ALA A 263 -24.46 -9.25 -20.08
C ALA A 263 -24.21 -7.75 -19.87
N MET A 264 -22.96 -7.34 -20.03
CA MET A 264 -22.53 -5.95 -19.87
C MET A 264 -22.11 -5.35 -21.23
N SER A 265 -22.36 -4.06 -21.38
CA SER A 265 -21.80 -3.23 -22.44
C SER A 265 -20.52 -2.55 -21.96
N ALA A 266 -19.78 -1.92 -22.87
CA ALA A 266 -18.60 -1.12 -22.51
C ALA A 266 -18.94 -0.06 -21.46
N GLY A 267 -18.07 0.09 -20.47
CA GLY A 267 -18.26 1.06 -19.40
C GLY A 267 -19.16 0.56 -18.24
N GLN A 268 -19.58 -0.70 -18.24
CA GLN A 268 -20.46 -1.24 -17.22
C GLN A 268 -19.79 -2.21 -16.25
N TYR A 269 -20.36 -2.31 -15.09
CA TYR A 269 -20.00 -3.26 -14.03
C TYR A 269 -21.25 -3.87 -13.38
N VAL A 270 -21.05 -4.94 -12.61
CA VAL A 270 -22.07 -5.61 -11.79
C VAL A 270 -21.52 -5.74 -10.38
N LEU A 271 -22.37 -5.42 -9.37
CA LEU A 271 -22.12 -5.67 -7.95
C LEU A 271 -23.42 -6.16 -7.32
N GLY A 272 -23.36 -7.23 -6.52
CA GLY A 272 -24.48 -7.66 -5.70
C GLY A 272 -24.26 -9.00 -5.01
N ALA A 273 -25.15 -9.31 -4.06
CA ALA A 273 -25.14 -10.54 -3.29
C ALA A 273 -26.04 -11.59 -3.96
N VAL A 274 -25.52 -12.79 -4.16
CA VAL A 274 -26.25 -13.97 -4.62
C VAL A 274 -26.00 -15.08 -3.62
N ASP A 275 -27.01 -15.44 -2.84
CA ASP A 275 -26.89 -16.33 -1.69
C ASP A 275 -25.80 -15.83 -0.71
N LYS A 276 -24.73 -16.58 -0.52
CA LYS A 276 -23.59 -16.26 0.36
C LYS A 276 -22.36 -15.73 -0.40
N LYS A 277 -22.56 -15.33 -1.66
CA LYS A 277 -21.48 -14.86 -2.54
C LYS A 277 -21.72 -13.40 -2.89
N ILE A 278 -20.64 -12.63 -3.00
CA ILE A 278 -20.67 -11.26 -3.51
C ILE A 278 -20.07 -11.28 -4.92
N VAL A 279 -20.90 -11.01 -5.91
CA VAL A 279 -20.50 -11.03 -7.33
C VAL A 279 -20.07 -9.64 -7.78
N MET A 280 -18.86 -9.53 -8.33
CA MET A 280 -18.25 -8.31 -8.83
C MET A 280 -17.66 -8.57 -10.21
N GLN A 281 -18.24 -7.98 -11.24
CA GLN A 281 -17.76 -8.12 -12.62
C GLN A 281 -17.73 -6.75 -13.31
N GLY A 282 -16.90 -6.59 -14.32
CA GLY A 282 -16.84 -5.37 -15.10
C GLY A 282 -16.29 -5.64 -16.50
N ASP A 283 -16.51 -4.68 -17.40
CA ASP A 283 -16.03 -4.74 -18.77
C ASP A 283 -14.60 -4.20 -18.87
N SER A 284 -13.74 -4.90 -19.61
CA SER A 284 -12.37 -4.47 -19.91
C SER A 284 -11.56 -4.10 -18.66
N TYR A 285 -11.00 -2.88 -18.59
CA TYR A 285 -10.24 -2.39 -17.43
C TYR A 285 -11.13 -2.10 -16.20
N LEU A 286 -12.45 -2.09 -16.36
CA LEU A 286 -13.42 -1.83 -15.29
C LEU A 286 -13.80 -3.06 -14.49
N VAL A 287 -13.09 -4.19 -14.61
CA VAL A 287 -13.41 -5.41 -13.85
C VAL A 287 -13.47 -5.16 -12.35
N GLY A 288 -12.62 -4.30 -11.80
CA GLY A 288 -12.61 -3.90 -10.39
C GLY A 288 -13.55 -2.73 -10.04
N ALA A 289 -14.37 -2.24 -10.98
CA ALA A 289 -15.31 -1.15 -10.67
C ALA A 289 -16.32 -1.55 -9.58
N GLY A 290 -16.79 -2.81 -9.60
CA GLY A 290 -17.62 -3.36 -8.54
C GLY A 290 -16.93 -3.38 -7.17
N VAL A 291 -15.62 -3.65 -7.13
CA VAL A 291 -14.79 -3.56 -5.92
C VAL A 291 -14.76 -2.12 -5.43
N GLY A 292 -14.45 -1.16 -6.32
CA GLY A 292 -14.39 0.26 -5.97
C GLY A 292 -15.71 0.78 -5.42
N VAL A 293 -16.84 0.44 -6.03
CA VAL A 293 -18.18 0.80 -5.55
C VAL A 293 -18.47 0.13 -4.20
N PHE A 294 -18.15 -1.16 -4.04
CA PHE A 294 -18.31 -1.85 -2.75
C PHE A 294 -17.55 -1.15 -1.63
N LEU A 295 -16.30 -0.78 -1.87
CA LEU A 295 -15.47 -0.11 -0.88
C LEU A 295 -15.98 1.30 -0.54
N ASN A 296 -16.32 2.10 -1.55
CA ASN A 296 -16.68 3.50 -1.35
C ASN A 296 -18.14 3.71 -0.88
N GLU A 297 -19.09 2.89 -1.32
CA GLU A 297 -20.51 3.08 -1.00
C GLU A 297 -21.01 2.20 0.16
N TYR A 298 -20.29 1.10 0.45
CA TYR A 298 -20.71 0.16 1.49
C TYR A 298 -19.70 0.07 2.64
N VAL A 299 -18.41 -0.18 2.35
CA VAL A 299 -17.42 -0.40 3.42
C VAL A 299 -17.08 0.88 4.16
N LYS A 300 -16.64 1.94 3.46
CA LYS A 300 -16.23 3.20 4.09
C LYS A 300 -17.34 3.87 4.91
N PRO A 301 -18.57 4.05 4.39
CA PRO A 301 -19.64 4.68 5.19
C PRO A 301 -19.97 3.95 6.47
N TYR A 302 -20.00 2.62 6.45
CA TYR A 302 -20.30 1.79 7.62
C TYR A 302 -19.15 1.79 8.62
N GLY A 303 -17.91 1.66 8.15
CA GLY A 303 -16.73 1.68 9.01
C GLY A 303 -16.54 2.99 9.79
N VAL A 304 -16.80 4.12 9.15
CA VAL A 304 -16.69 5.46 9.78
C VAL A 304 -17.87 5.73 10.74
N SER A 305 -19.06 5.22 10.46
CA SER A 305 -20.24 5.39 11.34
C SER A 305 -20.23 4.48 12.57
N GLY A 306 -19.31 3.52 12.65
CA GLY A 306 -19.29 2.49 13.67
C GLY A 306 -20.31 1.37 13.45
N GLU A 307 -21.13 1.44 12.39
CA GLU A 307 -21.93 0.31 11.91
C GLU A 307 -21.04 -0.59 11.06
N GLN A 308 -20.70 -1.75 11.58
CA GLN A 308 -19.78 -2.68 10.92
C GLN A 308 -20.50 -3.65 9.97
N ASP A 309 -21.83 -3.73 10.01
CA ASP A 309 -22.63 -4.73 9.29
C ASP A 309 -23.32 -4.15 8.04
N ILE A 310 -22.85 -4.56 6.86
CA ILE A 310 -23.39 -4.17 5.55
C ILE A 310 -24.62 -5.03 5.25
N LYS A 311 -25.83 -4.45 5.29
CA LYS A 311 -27.11 -5.15 5.11
C LYS A 311 -27.84 -4.86 3.80
N ASN A 312 -27.37 -3.89 3.03
CA ASN A 312 -28.10 -3.30 1.90
C ASN A 312 -27.45 -3.54 0.54
N LEU A 313 -26.60 -4.55 0.42
CA LEU A 313 -26.08 -4.95 -0.89
C LEU A 313 -27.23 -5.37 -1.82
N PRO A 314 -27.19 -5.00 -3.10
CA PRO A 314 -28.19 -5.44 -4.07
C PRO A 314 -28.26 -6.98 -4.14
N THR A 315 -29.47 -7.54 -4.04
CA THR A 315 -29.72 -8.99 -4.19
C THR A 315 -30.14 -9.38 -5.60
N THR A 316 -30.33 -8.38 -6.47
CA THR A 316 -30.58 -8.58 -7.91
C THR A 316 -29.42 -7.98 -8.67
N LEU A 317 -28.72 -8.81 -9.42
CA LEU A 317 -27.61 -8.36 -10.25
C LEU A 317 -28.13 -7.55 -11.45
N SER A 318 -27.61 -6.34 -11.62
CA SER A 318 -27.91 -5.49 -12.78
C SER A 318 -26.63 -4.80 -13.27
N ALA A 319 -26.53 -4.61 -14.59
CA ALA A 319 -25.42 -3.87 -15.16
C ALA A 319 -25.58 -2.37 -14.87
N GLN A 320 -24.57 -1.79 -14.27
CA GLN A 320 -24.49 -0.36 -13.89
C GLN A 320 -23.39 0.31 -14.71
N THR A 321 -23.57 1.59 -15.06
CA THR A 321 -22.50 2.37 -15.68
C THR A 321 -21.56 2.91 -14.61
N TYR A 322 -20.25 2.66 -14.77
CA TYR A 322 -19.24 3.21 -13.88
C TYR A 322 -18.86 4.62 -14.32
N THR A 323 -18.72 5.52 -13.36
CA THR A 323 -18.26 6.90 -13.59
C THR A 323 -17.19 7.27 -12.56
N PHE A 324 -16.07 7.82 -13.02
CA PHE A 324 -15.12 8.47 -12.13
C PHE A 324 -15.75 9.74 -11.51
N ALA A 325 -15.12 10.28 -10.48
CA ALA A 325 -15.45 11.60 -9.97
C ALA A 325 -15.33 12.67 -11.10
N THR A 326 -16.07 13.76 -10.98
CA THR A 326 -16.03 14.84 -11.99
C THR A 326 -14.72 15.61 -11.99
N GLU A 327 -14.04 15.65 -10.84
CA GLU A 327 -12.78 16.38 -10.64
C GLU A 327 -11.73 15.48 -10.06
N ALA A 328 -10.49 15.63 -10.52
CA ALA A 328 -9.35 14.96 -9.93
C ALA A 328 -8.94 15.63 -8.60
N LYS A 329 -8.67 14.80 -7.60
CA LYS A 329 -8.14 15.23 -6.29
C LYS A 329 -6.72 14.74 -6.05
N SER A 330 -6.36 13.64 -6.70
CA SER A 330 -5.07 12.96 -6.59
C SER A 330 -4.53 12.63 -7.98
N ALA A 331 -3.22 12.45 -8.09
CA ALA A 331 -2.59 12.10 -9.36
C ALA A 331 -1.53 11.01 -9.17
N ILE A 332 -1.48 10.11 -10.14
CA ILE A 332 -0.43 9.10 -10.31
C ILE A 332 0.25 9.33 -11.65
N LEU A 333 1.56 9.48 -11.65
CA LEU A 333 2.38 9.54 -12.85
C LEU A 333 3.28 8.30 -12.90
N MET A 334 3.07 7.46 -13.92
CA MET A 334 3.92 6.29 -14.16
C MET A 334 4.83 6.55 -15.36
N ILE A 335 6.13 6.33 -15.19
CA ILE A 335 7.17 6.60 -16.20
C ILE A 335 7.91 5.31 -16.52
N GLY A 336 7.83 4.85 -17.78
CA GLY A 336 8.73 3.84 -18.30
C GLY A 336 9.90 4.52 -18.97
N ASP A 337 11.04 4.63 -18.27
CA ASP A 337 12.22 5.29 -18.82
C ASP A 337 12.66 4.61 -20.12
N GLY A 338 12.82 5.38 -21.18
CA GLY A 338 13.19 4.89 -22.51
C GLY A 338 12.06 4.16 -23.27
N MET A 339 10.84 4.08 -22.73
CA MET A 339 9.75 3.27 -23.29
C MET A 339 9.12 3.93 -24.52
N GLY A 340 9.62 3.61 -25.69
CA GLY A 340 8.94 3.91 -26.96
C GLY A 340 7.84 2.89 -27.30
N HIS A 341 7.01 3.19 -28.29
CA HIS A 341 5.99 2.25 -28.79
C HIS A 341 6.54 0.87 -29.14
N ASN A 342 7.75 0.82 -29.72
CA ASN A 342 8.34 -0.43 -30.16
C ASN A 342 9.03 -1.22 -29.04
N SER A 343 9.32 -0.64 -27.88
CA SER A 343 9.71 -1.40 -26.69
C SER A 343 8.55 -2.27 -26.21
N VAL A 344 7.33 -1.72 -26.20
CA VAL A 344 6.09 -2.45 -25.91
C VAL A 344 5.79 -3.52 -26.96
N ASN A 345 5.86 -3.15 -28.27
CA ASN A 345 5.62 -4.07 -29.37
C ASN A 345 6.62 -5.24 -29.41
N LEU A 346 7.89 -4.99 -29.03
CA LEU A 346 8.89 -6.03 -28.86
C LEU A 346 8.46 -7.05 -27.79
N ALA A 347 7.96 -6.58 -26.64
CA ALA A 347 7.49 -7.47 -25.59
C ALA A 347 6.24 -8.26 -26.02
N LEU A 348 5.27 -7.61 -26.67
CA LEU A 348 4.07 -8.27 -27.23
C LEU A 348 4.44 -9.36 -28.25
N ALA A 349 5.37 -9.10 -29.15
CA ALA A 349 5.85 -10.09 -30.12
C ALA A 349 6.60 -11.27 -29.50
N ASN A 350 7.02 -11.15 -28.22
CA ASN A 350 7.90 -12.11 -27.54
C ASN A 350 7.33 -12.58 -26.19
N GLY A 351 6.01 -12.86 -26.13
CA GLY A 351 5.36 -13.54 -25.02
C GLY A 351 4.89 -12.64 -23.88
N LEU A 352 4.58 -11.39 -24.17
CA LEU A 352 3.64 -10.57 -23.40
C LEU A 352 2.29 -10.68 -24.10
N ASP A 353 1.29 -11.24 -23.45
CA ASP A 353 -0.04 -11.47 -24.05
C ASP A 353 -0.74 -10.16 -24.38
N GLU A 354 -0.65 -9.18 -23.47
CA GLU A 354 -1.16 -7.83 -23.66
C GLU A 354 -0.33 -6.79 -22.86
N PHE A 355 -0.28 -5.57 -23.37
CA PHE A 355 0.15 -4.42 -22.59
C PHE A 355 -1.10 -3.69 -22.12
N VAL A 356 -1.46 -3.89 -20.84
CA VAL A 356 -2.78 -3.53 -20.29
C VAL A 356 -3.13 -2.04 -20.44
N ALA A 357 -2.15 -1.15 -20.47
CA ALA A 357 -2.38 0.28 -20.70
C ALA A 357 -3.05 0.57 -22.06
N GLN A 358 -2.92 -0.31 -23.07
CA GLN A 358 -3.58 -0.14 -24.37
C GLN A 358 -5.12 -0.30 -24.30
N ARG A 359 -5.66 -0.83 -23.19
CA ARG A 359 -7.11 -0.93 -22.94
C ARG A 359 -7.69 0.33 -22.32
N LEU A 360 -6.86 1.31 -21.93
CA LEU A 360 -7.30 2.54 -21.28
C LEU A 360 -8.02 3.46 -22.27
N PRO A 361 -8.97 4.29 -21.78
CA PRO A 361 -9.87 5.04 -22.66
C PRO A 361 -9.20 6.19 -23.42
N TYR A 362 -8.09 6.73 -22.90
CA TYR A 362 -7.44 7.89 -23.48
C TYR A 362 -6.00 7.59 -23.85
N ILE A 363 -5.70 7.66 -25.15
CA ILE A 363 -4.39 7.35 -25.71
C ILE A 363 -3.92 8.54 -26.54
N GLY A 364 -2.70 8.98 -26.31
CA GLY A 364 -2.03 10.06 -27.02
C GLY A 364 -0.53 9.81 -27.14
N THR A 365 0.21 10.84 -27.46
CA THR A 365 1.69 10.81 -27.50
C THR A 365 2.30 12.04 -26.85
N ALA A 366 3.54 11.92 -26.36
CA ALA A 366 4.30 13.05 -25.81
C ALA A 366 5.54 13.36 -26.65
N VAL A 367 5.77 14.65 -26.86
CA VAL A 367 7.01 15.21 -27.42
C VAL A 367 7.97 15.49 -26.29
N THR A 368 9.17 14.90 -26.36
CA THR A 368 10.11 14.85 -25.21
C THR A 368 11.35 15.73 -25.34
N LYS A 369 11.46 16.52 -26.43
CA LYS A 369 12.65 17.37 -26.69
C LYS A 369 12.97 18.28 -25.52
N SER A 370 14.23 18.23 -25.04
CA SER A 370 14.76 19.16 -24.04
C SER A 370 15.06 20.54 -24.62
N GLN A 371 15.33 21.52 -23.76
CA GLN A 371 15.81 22.83 -24.20
C GLN A 371 17.13 22.75 -24.98
N SER A 372 18.02 21.82 -24.59
CA SER A 372 19.27 21.58 -25.33
C SER A 372 19.01 21.12 -26.75
N VAL A 373 18.01 20.29 -27.00
CA VAL A 373 17.62 19.84 -28.35
C VAL A 373 16.98 20.98 -29.14
N ILE A 374 16.08 21.75 -28.52
CA ILE A 374 15.43 22.90 -29.16
C ILE A 374 16.45 23.97 -29.59
N GLU A 375 17.51 24.16 -28.82
CA GLU A 375 18.59 25.10 -29.10
C GLU A 375 19.67 24.52 -30.03
N GLY A 376 19.54 23.25 -30.47
CA GLY A 376 20.51 22.58 -31.34
C GLY A 376 21.86 22.25 -30.66
N LYS A 377 21.87 22.20 -29.31
CA LYS A 377 23.07 21.87 -28.51
C LYS A 377 23.19 20.38 -28.20
N ALA A 378 22.14 19.62 -28.42
CA ALA A 378 22.08 18.16 -28.27
C ALA A 378 21.20 17.55 -29.37
N ASN A 379 21.44 16.28 -29.69
CA ASN A 379 20.65 15.55 -30.70
C ASN A 379 19.32 15.07 -30.13
N PHE A 380 19.30 14.69 -28.84
CA PHE A 380 18.14 14.19 -28.11
C PHE A 380 18.17 14.60 -26.63
N THR A 381 17.03 14.50 -25.97
CA THR A 381 16.93 14.75 -24.52
C THR A 381 17.69 13.67 -23.74
N ASP A 382 18.09 13.99 -22.52
CA ASP A 382 18.43 12.98 -21.52
C ASP A 382 17.31 12.85 -20.48
N SER A 383 17.35 11.79 -19.67
CA SER A 383 16.33 11.52 -18.63
C SER A 383 16.21 12.66 -17.61
N ALA A 384 17.32 13.36 -17.27
CA ALA A 384 17.30 14.46 -16.30
C ALA A 384 16.46 15.65 -16.79
N ALA A 385 16.69 16.09 -18.03
CA ALA A 385 15.92 17.18 -18.62
C ALA A 385 14.46 16.77 -18.89
N ALA A 386 14.22 15.52 -19.31
CA ALA A 386 12.89 14.99 -19.55
C ALA A 386 12.10 14.85 -18.25
N ALA A 387 12.68 14.29 -17.19
CA ALA A 387 12.07 14.21 -15.87
C ALA A 387 11.79 15.60 -15.28
N THR A 388 12.72 16.55 -15.42
CA THR A 388 12.50 17.95 -15.04
C THR A 388 11.28 18.53 -15.75
N ALA A 389 11.12 18.25 -17.04
CA ALA A 389 9.97 18.71 -17.81
C ALA A 389 8.65 18.09 -17.28
N LEU A 390 8.63 16.78 -17.01
CA LEU A 390 7.49 16.04 -16.44
C LEU A 390 7.18 16.45 -15.01
N ALA A 391 8.17 16.93 -14.25
CA ALA A 391 8.01 17.32 -12.85
C ALA A 391 7.64 18.80 -12.69
N THR A 392 8.19 19.70 -13.53
CA THR A 392 8.14 21.17 -13.29
C THR A 392 7.36 21.94 -14.33
N GLY A 393 7.03 21.34 -15.47
CA GLY A 393 6.46 22.06 -16.61
C GLY A 393 7.46 22.96 -17.35
N TYR A 394 8.77 22.86 -17.09
CA TYR A 394 9.82 23.60 -17.78
C TYR A 394 10.71 22.71 -18.63
N LYS A 395 10.97 23.13 -19.87
CA LYS A 395 12.06 22.56 -20.67
C LYS A 395 13.40 23.08 -20.13
N THR A 396 14.34 22.19 -19.86
CA THR A 396 15.65 22.54 -19.30
C THR A 396 16.81 21.96 -20.09
N THR A 397 18.04 22.27 -19.69
CA THR A 397 19.28 21.79 -20.27
C THR A 397 19.49 20.32 -19.89
N ASN A 398 20.03 19.50 -20.82
CA ASN A 398 20.39 18.11 -20.51
C ASN A 398 21.31 18.04 -19.28
N GLY A 399 21.08 17.08 -18.41
CA GLY A 399 21.77 16.91 -17.13
C GLY A 399 21.20 17.70 -15.96
N TYR A 400 20.27 18.63 -16.16
CA TYR A 400 19.69 19.48 -15.13
C TYR A 400 18.49 18.81 -14.47
N LEU A 401 18.39 18.90 -13.14
CA LEU A 401 17.33 18.32 -12.30
C LEU A 401 16.60 19.43 -11.54
N GLY A 402 15.29 19.57 -11.71
CA GLY A 402 14.45 20.52 -10.97
C GLY A 402 14.85 21.99 -11.10
N VAL A 403 15.69 22.34 -12.08
CA VAL A 403 16.14 23.71 -12.34
C VAL A 403 15.85 24.15 -13.77
N SER A 404 15.61 25.44 -13.95
CA SER A 404 15.42 26.05 -15.26
C SER A 404 16.74 26.06 -16.06
N LYS A 405 16.67 26.39 -17.37
CA LYS A 405 17.84 26.51 -18.24
C LYS A 405 18.90 27.53 -17.77
N VAL A 406 18.54 28.41 -16.85
CA VAL A 406 19.45 29.41 -16.24
C VAL A 406 19.86 29.00 -14.82
N ASN A 407 19.73 27.73 -14.49
CA ASN A 407 20.10 27.14 -13.20
C ASN A 407 19.38 27.80 -12.00
N LYS A 408 18.10 28.11 -12.15
CA LYS A 408 17.24 28.56 -11.04
C LYS A 408 16.32 27.42 -10.65
N SER A 409 16.25 27.07 -9.37
CA SER A 409 15.30 26.10 -8.85
C SER A 409 13.86 26.46 -9.26
N VAL A 410 13.10 25.46 -9.69
CA VAL A 410 11.72 25.60 -10.11
C VAL A 410 10.89 24.56 -9.38
N GLN A 411 9.76 25.00 -8.81
CA GLN A 411 8.87 24.10 -8.06
C GLN A 411 8.44 22.93 -8.92
N ASN A 412 8.48 21.72 -8.38
CA ASN A 412 7.95 20.52 -9.03
C ASN A 412 6.56 20.16 -8.49
N VAL A 413 5.85 19.26 -9.18
CA VAL A 413 4.47 18.86 -8.84
C VAL A 413 4.39 18.12 -7.49
N ARG A 414 5.44 17.40 -7.07
CA ARG A 414 5.49 16.77 -5.74
C ARG A 414 5.52 17.82 -4.63
N GLU A 415 6.39 18.83 -4.77
CA GLU A 415 6.48 19.95 -3.81
C GLU A 415 5.18 20.76 -3.77
N LEU A 416 4.55 20.96 -4.93
CA LEU A 416 3.25 21.62 -5.00
C LEU A 416 2.18 20.82 -4.26
N ALA A 417 2.10 19.50 -4.50
CA ALA A 417 1.15 18.61 -3.83
C ALA A 417 1.37 18.62 -2.30
N ASP A 418 2.62 18.48 -1.83
CA ASP A 418 2.99 18.57 -0.44
C ASP A 418 2.58 19.92 0.19
N SER A 419 2.82 21.04 -0.51
CA SER A 419 2.49 22.39 -0.04
C SER A 419 1.00 22.63 0.22
N VAL A 420 0.12 21.83 -0.38
CA VAL A 420 -1.33 21.87 -0.16
C VAL A 420 -1.85 20.72 0.73
N GLY A 421 -0.94 20.02 1.40
CA GLY A 421 -1.25 18.97 2.37
C GLY A 421 -1.60 17.62 1.73
N ALA A 422 -1.27 17.39 0.46
CA ALA A 422 -1.38 16.08 -0.14
C ALA A 422 -0.18 15.22 0.26
N LYS A 423 -0.40 13.94 0.54
CA LYS A 423 0.68 12.96 0.75
C LYS A 423 1.45 12.73 -0.53
N THR A 424 2.76 12.57 -0.46
CA THR A 424 3.58 12.41 -1.66
C THR A 424 4.46 11.17 -1.60
N ALA A 425 4.73 10.58 -2.78
CA ALA A 425 5.60 9.43 -2.90
C ALA A 425 6.42 9.44 -4.20
N VAL A 426 7.61 8.84 -4.12
CA VAL A 426 8.48 8.58 -5.28
C VAL A 426 9.02 7.16 -5.17
N LEU A 427 8.76 6.36 -6.20
CA LEU A 427 9.17 4.97 -6.30
C LEU A 427 9.90 4.73 -7.63
N THR A 428 11.06 4.07 -7.59
CA THR A 428 11.83 3.77 -8.79
C THR A 428 12.59 2.46 -8.71
N THR A 429 12.75 1.80 -9.85
CA THR A 429 13.67 0.67 -9.98
C THR A 429 15.14 1.09 -10.07
N ASP A 430 15.43 2.37 -10.34
CA ASP A 430 16.78 2.95 -10.24
C ASP A 430 17.15 3.33 -8.80
N VAL A 431 18.37 3.80 -8.58
CA VAL A 431 18.74 4.46 -7.31
C VAL A 431 17.90 5.73 -7.13
N ILE A 432 17.57 6.06 -5.90
CA ILE A 432 16.68 7.20 -5.60
C ILE A 432 17.24 8.56 -6.02
N THR A 433 18.56 8.64 -6.23
CA THR A 433 19.26 9.79 -6.79
C THR A 433 19.42 9.70 -8.32
N GLY A 434 18.76 8.74 -8.97
CA GLY A 434 18.70 8.62 -10.42
C GLY A 434 18.09 9.86 -11.08
N ALA A 435 18.19 9.94 -12.40
CA ALA A 435 17.76 11.14 -13.12
C ALA A 435 16.26 11.40 -13.00
N THR A 436 15.44 10.37 -13.17
CA THR A 436 13.99 10.53 -13.13
C THR A 436 13.49 10.87 -11.72
N PRO A 437 13.80 10.10 -10.65
CA PRO A 437 13.42 10.52 -9.31
C PRO A 437 14.05 11.86 -8.91
N GLY A 438 15.27 12.15 -9.35
CA GLY A 438 15.93 13.44 -9.11
C GLY A 438 15.18 14.65 -9.66
N GLY A 439 14.42 14.50 -10.76
CA GLY A 439 13.56 15.57 -11.29
C GLY A 439 12.42 15.95 -10.33
N PHE A 440 11.97 15.04 -9.47
CA PHE A 440 10.87 15.22 -8.49
C PHE A 440 11.38 15.50 -7.07
N LEU A 441 12.67 15.21 -6.78
CA LEU A 441 13.25 15.29 -5.44
C LEU A 441 14.34 16.37 -5.32
N CYS A 442 14.99 16.77 -6.41
CA CYS A 442 16.21 17.56 -6.34
C CYS A 442 16.18 18.81 -7.22
N HIS A 443 17.01 19.80 -6.84
CA HIS A 443 17.26 21.02 -7.61
C HIS A 443 18.76 21.20 -7.81
N HIS A 444 19.28 20.71 -8.94
CA HIS A 444 20.71 20.79 -9.22
C HIS A 444 21.01 20.82 -10.72
N PHE A 445 22.07 21.51 -11.11
CA PHE A 445 22.47 21.64 -12.51
C PHE A 445 23.23 20.42 -13.06
N SER A 446 23.47 19.38 -12.26
CA SER A 446 24.21 18.18 -12.66
C SER A 446 23.63 16.92 -12.01
N ARG A 447 23.09 16.01 -12.82
CA ARG A 447 22.65 14.67 -12.37
C ARG A 447 23.80 13.78 -11.86
N SER A 448 25.05 14.16 -12.15
CA SER A 448 26.23 13.38 -11.76
C SER A 448 26.73 13.69 -10.35
N ASP A 449 26.24 14.76 -9.72
CA ASP A 449 26.67 15.17 -8.39
C ASP A 449 25.88 14.42 -7.30
N THR A 450 25.98 13.08 -7.32
CA THR A 450 25.15 12.16 -6.51
C THR A 450 25.20 12.45 -5.02
N ALA A 451 26.33 12.96 -4.48
CA ALA A 451 26.45 13.31 -3.07
C ALA A 451 25.55 14.52 -2.69
N ILE A 452 25.41 15.50 -3.59
CA ILE A 452 24.51 16.65 -3.38
C ILE A 452 23.06 16.20 -3.50
N LEU A 453 22.75 15.35 -4.50
CA LEU A 453 21.40 14.81 -4.68
C LEU A 453 20.99 13.98 -3.48
N GLN A 454 21.85 13.11 -2.96
CA GLN A 454 21.57 12.30 -1.77
C GLN A 454 21.26 13.17 -0.56
N LYS A 455 22.06 14.23 -0.34
CA LYS A 455 21.80 15.16 0.75
C LYS A 455 20.41 15.82 0.67
N GLN A 456 19.95 16.20 -0.53
CA GLN A 456 18.63 16.78 -0.73
C GLN A 456 17.51 15.75 -0.45
N VAL A 457 17.69 14.50 -0.90
CA VAL A 457 16.77 13.41 -0.61
C VAL A 457 16.70 13.15 0.91
N ASP A 458 17.84 13.07 1.60
CA ASP A 458 17.92 12.86 3.04
C ASP A 458 17.21 13.99 3.82
N GLU A 459 17.35 15.25 3.36
CA GLU A 459 16.66 16.39 3.94
C GLU A 459 15.14 16.32 3.77
N ILE A 460 14.63 15.87 2.62
CA ILE A 460 13.19 15.66 2.36
C ILE A 460 12.64 14.59 3.31
N ILE A 461 13.34 13.46 3.45
CA ILE A 461 12.93 12.36 4.33
C ILE A 461 12.99 12.79 5.81
N ALA A 462 14.05 13.47 6.23
CA ALA A 462 14.23 13.93 7.61
C ALA A 462 13.20 14.99 8.03
N ASN A 463 12.66 15.75 7.08
CA ASN A 463 11.61 16.75 7.30
C ASN A 463 10.19 16.19 7.16
N GLU A 464 10.05 14.86 6.94
CA GLU A 464 8.75 14.19 6.72
C GLU A 464 7.94 14.83 5.57
N ALA A 465 8.63 15.38 4.56
CA ALA A 465 8.02 16.04 3.40
C ALA A 465 7.69 15.05 2.26
N ILE A 466 7.77 13.77 2.53
CA ILE A 466 7.41 12.67 1.64
C ILE A 466 7.02 11.44 2.46
N GLU A 467 5.92 10.81 2.12
CA GLU A 467 5.36 9.67 2.85
C GLU A 467 6.03 8.35 2.48
N TYR A 468 6.42 8.21 1.20
CA TYR A 468 7.09 7.02 0.70
C TYR A 468 8.16 7.38 -0.33
N CYS A 469 9.39 6.99 -0.06
CA CYS A 469 10.53 7.32 -0.93
C CYS A 469 11.45 6.11 -1.04
N LYS A 470 11.43 5.41 -2.19
CA LYS A 470 12.18 4.17 -2.35
C LYS A 470 12.77 4.01 -3.74
N GLY A 471 14.05 3.68 -3.79
CA GLY A 471 14.80 3.34 -5.00
C GLY A 471 15.33 1.92 -4.97
N SER A 472 15.90 1.49 -6.09
CA SER A 472 16.57 0.19 -6.29
C SER A 472 15.65 -1.02 -6.03
N VAL A 473 14.34 -0.88 -6.32
CA VAL A 473 13.37 -1.93 -5.98
C VAL A 473 13.46 -3.14 -6.93
N GLY A 474 14.01 -2.97 -8.15
CA GLY A 474 14.24 -4.06 -9.10
C GLY A 474 12.96 -4.86 -9.39
N ASP A 475 13.03 -6.18 -9.27
CA ASP A 475 11.89 -7.08 -9.55
C ASP A 475 10.74 -6.98 -8.54
N LYS A 476 10.91 -6.21 -7.45
CA LYS A 476 9.87 -5.93 -6.47
C LYS A 476 8.99 -4.72 -6.83
N LEU A 477 9.08 -4.19 -8.07
CA LEU A 477 8.33 -2.98 -8.45
C LEU A 477 6.83 -3.10 -8.15
N ILE A 478 6.21 -4.22 -8.47
CA ILE A 478 4.78 -4.43 -8.19
C ILE A 478 4.48 -4.44 -6.68
N ASP A 479 5.28 -5.16 -5.88
CA ASP A 479 5.07 -5.23 -4.43
C ASP A 479 5.23 -3.84 -3.78
N GLU A 480 6.24 -3.10 -4.19
CA GLU A 480 6.50 -1.75 -3.68
C GLU A 480 5.48 -0.72 -4.21
N THR A 481 4.94 -0.92 -5.42
CA THR A 481 3.81 -0.13 -5.93
C THR A 481 2.57 -0.30 -5.05
N ARG A 482 2.26 -1.55 -4.66
CA ARG A 482 1.16 -1.86 -3.75
C ARG A 482 1.34 -1.16 -2.41
N VAL A 483 2.51 -1.34 -1.78
CA VAL A 483 2.84 -0.71 -0.49
C VAL A 483 2.74 0.81 -0.58
N ALA A 484 3.37 1.43 -1.58
CA ALA A 484 3.37 2.89 -1.74
C ALA A 484 1.95 3.46 -1.89
N LEU A 485 1.14 2.88 -2.79
CA LEU A 485 -0.22 3.35 -3.05
C LEU A 485 -1.13 3.19 -1.83
N GLN A 486 -1.05 2.07 -1.11
CA GLN A 486 -1.81 1.86 0.13
C GLN A 486 -1.37 2.83 1.23
N THR A 487 -0.07 3.07 1.40
CA THR A 487 0.46 4.00 2.40
C THR A 487 -0.03 5.44 2.19
N ILE A 488 0.04 5.95 0.96
CA ILE A 488 -0.34 7.35 0.69
C ILE A 488 -1.85 7.59 0.67
N SER A 489 -2.65 6.54 0.47
CA SER A 489 -4.11 6.63 0.40
C SER A 489 -4.82 6.28 1.71
N GLU A 490 -4.10 5.82 2.73
CA GLU A 490 -4.68 5.47 4.03
C GLU A 490 -5.49 6.66 4.59
N GLY A 491 -6.76 6.43 4.97
CA GLY A 491 -7.64 7.45 5.50
C GLY A 491 -8.19 8.46 4.48
N ASP A 492 -8.26 8.09 3.18
CA ASP A 492 -8.79 8.95 2.08
C ASP A 492 -8.01 10.26 1.84
N ASN A 493 -6.72 10.26 2.11
CA ASN A 493 -5.87 11.42 1.85
C ASN A 493 -5.76 11.74 0.35
N ARG A 494 -5.66 13.04 0.03
CA ARG A 494 -5.16 13.47 -1.28
C ARG A 494 -3.70 13.09 -1.42
N PHE A 495 -3.29 12.66 -2.61
CA PHE A 495 -1.91 12.23 -2.83
C PHE A 495 -1.39 12.51 -4.24
N PHE A 496 -0.06 12.56 -4.34
CA PHE A 496 0.70 12.48 -5.58
C PHE A 496 1.75 11.39 -5.48
N ILE A 497 1.88 10.55 -6.51
CA ILE A 497 2.98 9.59 -6.61
C ILE A 497 3.56 9.56 -8.02
N MET A 498 4.90 9.49 -8.08
CA MET A 498 5.65 9.11 -9.28
C MET A 498 6.19 7.69 -9.11
N ILE A 499 5.91 6.83 -10.10
CA ILE A 499 6.39 5.44 -10.16
C ILE A 499 7.20 5.25 -11.44
N GLU A 500 8.43 4.79 -11.33
CA GLU A 500 9.33 4.61 -12.47
C GLU A 500 9.79 3.16 -12.64
N GLU A 501 9.74 2.69 -13.90
CA GLU A 501 10.51 1.56 -14.38
C GLU A 501 11.69 2.07 -15.21
N ALA A 502 12.86 2.15 -14.60
CA ALA A 502 14.08 2.74 -15.19
C ALA A 502 14.89 1.80 -16.10
N HIS A 503 14.60 0.49 -16.04
CA HIS A 503 15.47 -0.48 -16.69
C HIS A 503 15.08 -0.81 -18.13
N ILE A 504 13.96 -0.28 -18.65
CA ILE A 504 13.65 -0.38 -20.09
C ILE A 504 14.75 0.36 -20.87
N ASP A 505 15.06 1.59 -20.46
CA ASP A 505 16.12 2.42 -21.03
C ASP A 505 17.50 1.75 -20.96
N LYS A 506 17.93 1.39 -19.75
CA LYS A 506 19.25 0.80 -19.51
C LYS A 506 19.48 -0.47 -20.33
N ASN A 507 18.44 -1.28 -20.48
CA ASN A 507 18.50 -2.51 -21.28
C ASN A 507 18.44 -2.23 -22.78
N ALA A 508 17.69 -1.21 -23.21
CA ALA A 508 17.66 -0.78 -24.60
C ALA A 508 19.01 -0.18 -25.05
N HIS A 509 19.67 0.62 -24.22
CA HIS A 509 21.02 1.08 -24.45
C HIS A 509 22.02 -0.07 -24.71
N ASN A 510 21.91 -1.14 -23.93
CA ASN A 510 22.77 -2.32 -24.02
C ASN A 510 22.31 -3.36 -25.06
N ILE A 511 21.33 -3.03 -25.90
CA ILE A 511 20.78 -3.91 -26.96
C ILE A 511 20.33 -5.28 -26.40
N ASN A 512 19.82 -5.30 -25.17
CA ASN A 512 19.43 -6.52 -24.47
C ASN A 512 17.91 -6.75 -24.59
N ALA A 513 17.49 -7.42 -25.68
CA ALA A 513 16.07 -7.66 -25.95
C ALA A 513 15.37 -8.45 -24.83
N ASP A 514 16.02 -9.51 -24.31
CA ASP A 514 15.41 -10.35 -23.25
C ASP A 514 15.12 -9.52 -22.01
N GLN A 515 16.01 -8.63 -21.63
CA GLN A 515 15.81 -7.75 -20.47
C GLN A 515 14.83 -6.61 -20.74
N VAL A 516 14.77 -6.03 -21.95
CA VAL A 516 13.72 -5.07 -22.32
C VAL A 516 12.33 -5.74 -22.20
N ILE A 517 12.18 -6.97 -22.73
CA ILE A 517 10.94 -7.74 -22.63
C ILE A 517 10.57 -7.98 -21.16
N HIS A 518 11.52 -8.42 -20.34
CA HIS A 518 11.32 -8.67 -18.91
C HIS A 518 10.86 -7.41 -18.16
N THR A 519 11.54 -6.28 -18.37
CA THR A 519 11.22 -5.02 -17.68
C THR A 519 9.88 -4.43 -18.12
N VAL A 520 9.51 -4.56 -19.41
CA VAL A 520 8.16 -4.18 -19.86
C VAL A 520 7.08 -5.05 -19.22
N LYS A 521 7.30 -6.38 -19.08
CA LYS A 521 6.36 -7.28 -18.39
C LYS A 521 6.17 -6.88 -16.93
N ARG A 522 7.25 -6.64 -16.21
CA ARG A 522 7.23 -6.19 -14.81
C ARG A 522 6.48 -4.86 -14.63
N TYR A 523 6.74 -3.90 -15.51
CA TYR A 523 6.04 -2.62 -15.52
C TYR A 523 4.53 -2.77 -15.78
N ASN A 524 4.16 -3.69 -16.69
CA ASN A 524 2.78 -4.00 -17.03
C ASN A 524 1.97 -4.50 -15.82
N GLU A 525 2.57 -5.28 -14.92
CA GLU A 525 1.93 -5.73 -13.68
C GLU A 525 1.64 -4.54 -12.74
N SER A 526 2.61 -3.64 -12.56
CA SER A 526 2.43 -2.43 -11.75
C SER A 526 1.36 -1.50 -12.33
N ILE A 527 1.28 -1.40 -13.66
CA ILE A 527 0.20 -0.66 -14.34
C ILE A 527 -1.15 -1.31 -14.04
N ALA A 528 -1.25 -2.64 -14.17
CA ALA A 528 -2.51 -3.35 -13.95
C ALA A 528 -3.04 -3.13 -12.52
N TYR A 529 -2.20 -3.27 -11.52
CA TYR A 529 -2.56 -2.98 -10.14
C TYR A 529 -3.01 -1.53 -9.96
N THR A 530 -2.23 -0.58 -10.49
CA THR A 530 -2.52 0.87 -10.35
C THR A 530 -3.87 1.25 -11.00
N VAL A 531 -4.20 0.67 -12.15
CA VAL A 531 -5.51 0.89 -12.80
C VAL A 531 -6.64 0.36 -11.92
N GLN A 532 -6.51 -0.81 -11.31
CA GLN A 532 -7.53 -1.33 -10.40
C GLN A 532 -7.60 -0.52 -9.09
N PHE A 533 -6.47 0.00 -8.61
CA PHE A 533 -6.40 0.88 -7.45
C PHE A 533 -7.20 2.18 -7.66
N ILE A 534 -7.10 2.83 -8.82
CA ILE A 534 -7.85 4.08 -9.07
C ILE A 534 -9.35 3.86 -9.17
N LEU A 535 -9.83 2.66 -9.51
CA LEU A 535 -11.26 2.32 -9.43
C LEU A 535 -11.77 2.32 -7.99
N CYS A 536 -10.90 2.02 -7.03
CA CYS A 536 -11.17 2.15 -5.60
C CYS A 536 -11.01 3.59 -5.08
N HIS A 537 -10.38 4.47 -5.88
CA HIS A 537 -10.11 5.89 -5.58
C HIS A 537 -10.58 6.78 -6.74
N PRO A 538 -11.90 6.91 -6.98
CA PRO A 538 -12.48 7.46 -8.23
C PRO A 538 -12.13 8.94 -8.51
N GLY A 539 -11.57 9.65 -7.53
CA GLY A 539 -11.03 11.01 -7.70
C GLY A 539 -9.55 11.06 -8.11
N THR A 540 -8.97 9.96 -8.62
CA THR A 540 -7.55 9.90 -8.98
C THR A 540 -7.37 9.90 -10.50
N ALA A 541 -6.54 10.81 -11.00
CA ALA A 541 -6.06 10.81 -12.39
C ALA A 541 -4.79 9.98 -12.52
N LEU A 542 -4.75 9.07 -13.49
CA LEU A 542 -3.57 8.27 -13.83
C LEU A 542 -3.06 8.66 -15.22
N VAL A 543 -1.77 8.98 -15.31
CA VAL A 543 -1.05 9.18 -16.57
C VAL A 543 0.16 8.25 -16.61
N ILE A 544 0.26 7.47 -17.68
CA ILE A 544 1.37 6.53 -17.96
C ILE A 544 2.08 7.03 -19.20
N THR A 545 3.38 7.26 -19.14
CA THR A 545 4.17 7.76 -20.27
C THR A 545 5.62 7.28 -20.18
N ALA A 546 6.47 7.83 -21.02
CA ALA A 546 7.92 7.73 -20.95
C ALA A 546 8.56 9.11 -20.97
N ASP A 547 9.79 9.19 -20.56
CA ASP A 547 10.59 10.41 -20.60
C ASP A 547 11.23 10.63 -22.00
N HIS A 548 11.60 9.55 -22.70
CA HIS A 548 12.06 9.51 -24.10
C HIS A 548 11.96 8.08 -24.68
N GLU A 549 12.32 7.90 -25.95
CA GLU A 549 12.51 6.60 -26.57
C GLU A 549 14.00 6.28 -26.63
N THR A 550 14.38 5.01 -26.37
CA THR A 550 15.77 4.54 -26.39
C THR A 550 15.95 3.38 -27.37
N GLY A 551 17.09 3.39 -28.04
CA GLY A 551 17.53 2.32 -28.93
C GLY A 551 17.10 2.47 -30.39
N GLY A 552 16.12 3.33 -30.70
CA GLY A 552 15.57 3.42 -32.05
C GLY A 552 14.95 2.11 -32.50
N ILE A 553 14.34 1.35 -31.56
CA ILE A 553 13.81 0.01 -31.80
C ILE A 553 12.83 0.05 -32.99
N THR A 554 13.02 -0.87 -33.94
CA THR A 554 12.30 -0.86 -35.22
C THR A 554 12.01 -2.30 -35.65
N PRO A 555 10.82 -2.61 -36.22
CA PRO A 555 10.52 -3.94 -36.73
C PRO A 555 11.57 -4.44 -37.72
N ASP A 556 11.98 -5.70 -37.55
CA ASP A 556 12.88 -6.42 -38.46
C ASP A 556 12.55 -7.93 -38.43
N PRO A 557 11.74 -8.41 -39.37
CA PRO A 557 11.32 -9.82 -39.39
C PRO A 557 12.48 -10.81 -39.54
N THR A 558 13.69 -10.33 -39.89
CA THR A 558 14.87 -11.20 -40.06
C THR A 558 15.67 -11.38 -38.77
N SER A 559 15.39 -10.57 -37.74
CA SER A 559 16.03 -10.70 -36.44
C SER A 559 15.36 -11.77 -35.55
N LYS A 560 16.12 -12.28 -34.57
CA LYS A 560 15.63 -13.29 -33.60
C LYS A 560 14.33 -12.88 -32.89
N TYR A 561 14.18 -11.59 -32.56
CA TYR A 561 13.06 -11.05 -31.78
C TYR A 561 12.03 -10.30 -32.64
N GLY A 562 12.18 -10.28 -33.98
CA GLY A 562 11.33 -9.50 -34.88
C GLY A 562 11.62 -8.00 -34.89
N TYR A 563 12.67 -7.54 -34.19
CA TYR A 563 13.05 -6.13 -34.01
C TYR A 563 14.57 -5.96 -34.03
N LYS A 564 15.02 -4.77 -34.41
CA LYS A 564 16.43 -4.34 -34.34
C LYS A 564 16.54 -2.95 -33.72
N TRP A 565 17.71 -2.65 -33.23
CA TRP A 565 18.11 -1.33 -32.77
C TRP A 565 18.72 -0.51 -33.90
N THR A 566 18.42 0.77 -33.99
CA THR A 566 18.87 1.64 -35.11
C THR A 566 19.64 2.89 -34.68
N SER A 567 19.59 3.27 -33.39
CA SER A 567 20.31 4.45 -32.85
C SER A 567 21.70 4.09 -32.29
N HIS A 568 22.47 3.27 -33.03
CA HIS A 568 23.78 2.81 -32.58
C HIS A 568 24.80 3.93 -32.46
N THR A 569 25.58 3.96 -31.37
CA THR A 569 26.81 4.69 -31.21
C THR A 569 28.03 3.76 -31.22
N SER A 570 27.80 2.48 -30.90
CA SER A 570 28.79 1.40 -31.03
C SER A 570 28.08 0.08 -31.39
N ALA A 571 28.84 -0.98 -31.57
CA ALA A 571 28.31 -2.31 -31.84
C ALA A 571 27.45 -2.87 -30.64
N THR A 572 27.66 -2.35 -29.45
CA THR A 572 27.04 -2.83 -28.19
C THR A 572 26.26 -1.77 -27.44
N TYR A 573 26.12 -0.56 -28.00
CA TYR A 573 25.46 0.55 -27.29
C TYR A 573 24.67 1.43 -28.25
N THR A 574 23.51 1.85 -27.80
CA THR A 574 22.57 2.74 -28.51
C THR A 574 22.26 3.98 -27.70
N GLU A 575 21.71 4.99 -28.35
CA GLU A 575 21.30 6.27 -27.76
C GLU A 575 19.80 6.44 -27.83
N HIS A 576 19.33 7.54 -27.22
CA HIS A 576 17.93 7.98 -27.30
C HIS A 576 17.56 8.42 -28.71
N THR A 577 16.27 8.63 -28.94
CA THR A 577 15.76 9.24 -30.16
C THR A 577 14.77 10.37 -29.86
N ASN A 578 14.38 11.14 -30.89
CA ASN A 578 13.34 12.16 -30.78
C ASN A 578 11.95 11.65 -31.19
N LYS A 579 11.73 10.32 -31.18
CA LYS A 579 10.40 9.77 -31.42
C LYS A 579 9.48 10.16 -30.29
N ASN A 580 8.23 10.50 -30.63
CA ASN A 580 7.21 10.67 -29.59
C ASN A 580 7.00 9.38 -28.82
N VAL A 581 6.75 9.49 -27.53
CA VAL A 581 6.47 8.37 -26.63
C VAL A 581 4.97 8.24 -26.36
N PRO A 582 4.46 7.06 -25.97
CA PRO A 582 3.04 6.90 -25.70
C PRO A 582 2.59 7.66 -24.45
N ILE A 583 1.34 8.09 -24.46
CA ILE A 583 0.57 8.47 -23.28
C ILE A 583 -0.62 7.54 -23.21
N TYR A 584 -0.84 6.93 -22.04
CA TYR A 584 -2.06 6.21 -21.70
C TYR A 584 -2.64 6.86 -20.43
N ALA A 585 -3.93 7.18 -20.45
CA ALA A 585 -4.52 7.90 -19.34
C ALA A 585 -5.93 7.43 -19.01
N VAL A 586 -6.30 7.53 -17.72
CA VAL A 586 -7.62 7.18 -17.22
C VAL A 586 -7.90 7.92 -15.90
N GLY A 587 -9.15 8.17 -15.60
CA GLY A 587 -9.59 8.95 -14.44
C GLY A 587 -10.06 10.34 -14.80
N PRO A 588 -10.46 11.16 -13.80
CA PRO A 588 -11.05 12.48 -14.05
C PRO A 588 -10.13 13.40 -14.86
N GLU A 589 -10.70 14.16 -15.78
CA GLU A 589 -10.06 15.22 -16.58
C GLU A 589 -8.95 14.72 -17.54
N THR A 590 -8.65 13.40 -17.58
CA THR A 590 -7.56 12.84 -18.40
C THR A 590 -7.90 12.70 -19.89
N GLU A 591 -9.14 12.92 -20.30
CA GLU A 591 -9.58 12.98 -21.70
C GLU A 591 -8.82 14.05 -22.51
N THR A 592 -8.21 15.01 -21.82
CA THR A 592 -7.37 16.04 -22.45
C THR A 592 -6.21 15.47 -23.26
N PHE A 593 -5.75 14.24 -22.97
CA PHE A 593 -4.64 13.57 -23.66
C PHE A 593 -5.07 12.76 -24.88
N ASN A 594 -6.37 12.55 -25.07
CA ASN A 594 -6.88 11.63 -26.11
C ASN A 594 -6.59 12.13 -27.53
N GLY A 595 -5.91 11.31 -28.33
CA GLY A 595 -5.64 11.55 -29.74
C GLY A 595 -4.73 12.73 -30.04
N LYS A 596 -3.94 13.21 -29.07
CA LYS A 596 -3.09 14.40 -29.20
C LYS A 596 -1.60 14.08 -29.11
N ASP A 597 -0.82 14.89 -29.82
CA ASP A 597 0.60 15.08 -29.55
C ASP A 597 0.73 16.18 -28.49
N THR A 598 1.17 15.80 -27.31
CA THR A 598 1.25 16.67 -26.12
C THR A 598 2.73 16.97 -25.82
N GLU A 599 3.08 18.18 -25.45
CA GLU A 599 4.42 18.44 -24.90
C GLU A 599 4.52 17.82 -23.51
N ASN A 600 5.66 17.16 -23.18
CA ASN A 600 5.79 16.50 -21.86
C ASN A 600 5.64 17.49 -20.68
N ILE A 601 5.89 18.79 -20.86
CA ILE A 601 5.63 19.84 -19.87
C ILE A 601 4.13 19.98 -19.55
N ASP A 602 3.24 19.64 -20.47
CA ASP A 602 1.80 19.82 -20.27
C ASP A 602 1.23 18.73 -19.35
N ILE A 603 1.93 17.58 -19.19
CA ILE A 603 1.62 16.57 -18.18
C ILE A 603 1.83 17.16 -16.77
N ALA A 604 2.96 17.82 -16.54
CA ALA A 604 3.21 18.52 -15.27
C ALA A 604 2.17 19.61 -14.98
N LYS A 605 1.79 20.41 -15.98
CA LYS A 605 0.76 21.45 -15.84
C LYS A 605 -0.61 20.86 -15.53
N PHE A 606 -0.97 19.75 -16.17
CA PHE A 606 -2.19 19.01 -15.87
C PHE A 606 -2.22 18.55 -14.40
N ILE A 607 -1.13 17.92 -13.93
CA ILE A 607 -1.01 17.49 -12.53
C ILE A 607 -1.04 18.68 -11.57
N ALA A 608 -0.34 19.77 -11.89
CA ALA A 608 -0.32 20.98 -11.07
C ALA A 608 -1.71 21.63 -10.91
N LYS A 609 -2.54 21.60 -11.97
CA LYS A 609 -3.92 22.09 -11.91
C LYS A 609 -4.75 21.32 -10.87
N ILE A 610 -4.54 20.00 -10.72
CA ILE A 610 -5.20 19.18 -9.69
C ILE A 610 -4.93 19.74 -8.28
N TYR A 611 -3.72 20.28 -8.06
CA TYR A 611 -3.32 20.90 -6.78
C TYR A 611 -3.51 22.41 -6.73
N GLY A 612 -4.27 22.98 -7.67
CA GLY A 612 -4.71 24.38 -7.63
C GLY A 612 -3.77 25.38 -8.29
N ALA A 613 -2.74 24.94 -9.02
CA ALA A 613 -1.82 25.84 -9.72
C ALA A 613 -2.19 26.00 -11.21
N GLU A 614 -2.96 27.03 -11.53
CA GLU A 614 -3.35 27.36 -12.91
C GLU A 614 -2.19 27.87 -13.79
N LYS A 615 -1.16 28.45 -13.19
CA LYS A 615 0.03 29.00 -13.85
C LYS A 615 1.28 28.27 -13.42
N PHE A 616 1.41 27.02 -13.83
CA PHE A 616 2.55 26.18 -13.52
C PHE A 616 3.47 26.05 -14.74
N GLY A 617 4.78 26.04 -14.54
CA GLY A 617 5.72 25.87 -15.65
C GLY A 617 5.80 27.12 -16.59
N GLN A 618 5.61 28.33 -16.04
CA GLN A 618 5.66 29.60 -16.82
C GLN A 618 6.83 30.47 -16.40
#